data_2d90aec394d409336f3cf95aadf5a272
#
_entry.id   2d90aec394d409336f3cf95aadf5a272
#
_cell.length_a   1.000
_cell.length_b   1.000
_cell.length_c   1.000
_cell.angle_alpha   90.00
_cell.angle_beta   90.00
_cell.angle_gamma   90.00
#
_symmetry.space_group_name_H-M   'P 1'
#
loop_
_entity.id
_entity.type
_entity.pdbx_description
1 polymer ?
#
loop_
_entity_poly.entity_id
_entity_poly.type
_entity_poly.pdbx_seq_one_letter_code
_entity_poly.pdbx_strand_id
1 'polypeptide(L)'
;KSVLVAGLCRIFHQDGYRVAPFKSQNMALNSGITADGGEMGRAQIFQAEAAGIEPDVRMNPVLLKPTSDCRAQVVLMGKVADQMDAVTYHEFKPQLLEQIAQVYHSLADEVDIMVLEGAGSPAEINLRDRDIVNMGMAEKVDVPVILVADIDRGGVFASIYGTLALLEPDERARVKGVIINKFRGDVNILKPGLAMLE
;
A
#
# COMPACT_ATOMS: atom_id res chain seq x y z
N LYS A 1 8.45 -0.33 1.90
CA LYS A 1 7.49 -0.70 0.84
C LYS A 1 7.56 0.25 -0.35
N SER A 2 7.52 1.58 -0.17
CA SER A 2 7.41 2.56 -1.27
C SER A 2 8.52 2.44 -2.33
N VAL A 3 9.78 2.21 -1.92
CA VAL A 3 10.89 2.00 -2.86
C VAL A 3 10.74 0.70 -3.66
N LEU A 4 10.18 -0.36 -3.04
CA LEU A 4 9.92 -1.62 -3.76
C LEU A 4 8.83 -1.44 -4.81
N VAL A 5 7.76 -0.73 -4.48
CA VAL A 5 6.70 -0.41 -5.45
C VAL A 5 7.25 0.42 -6.60
N ALA A 6 8.05 1.46 -6.31
CA ALA A 6 8.72 2.24 -7.37
C ALA A 6 9.62 1.36 -8.24
N GLY A 7 10.39 0.44 -7.63
CA GLY A 7 11.23 -0.52 -8.36
C GLY A 7 10.43 -1.44 -9.26
N LEU A 8 9.32 -2.00 -8.78
CA LEU A 8 8.42 -2.85 -9.58
C LEU A 8 7.77 -2.06 -10.72
N CYS A 9 7.29 -0.84 -10.46
CA CYS A 9 6.76 0.04 -11.50
C CYS A 9 7.82 0.30 -12.58
N ARG A 10 9.06 0.58 -12.19
CA ARG A 10 10.16 0.80 -13.15
C ARG A 10 10.46 -0.46 -13.97
N ILE A 11 10.53 -1.64 -13.34
CA ILE A 11 10.78 -2.92 -14.02
C ILE A 11 9.69 -3.19 -15.05
N PHE A 12 8.42 -3.16 -14.64
CA PHE A 12 7.30 -3.41 -15.57
C PHE A 12 7.24 -2.38 -16.71
N HIS A 13 7.53 -1.11 -16.42
CA HIS A 13 7.64 -0.09 -17.46
C HIS A 13 8.76 -0.40 -18.45
N GLN A 14 9.95 -0.84 -17.98
CA GLN A 14 11.06 -1.24 -18.84
C GLN A 14 10.76 -2.50 -19.66
N ASP A 15 9.93 -3.38 -19.14
CA ASP A 15 9.45 -4.59 -19.83
C ASP A 15 8.34 -4.27 -20.85
N GLY A 16 7.95 -2.98 -20.97
CA GLY A 16 7.00 -2.51 -22.00
C GLY A 16 5.53 -2.49 -21.56
N TYR A 17 5.23 -2.75 -20.29
CA TYR A 17 3.86 -2.64 -19.77
C TYR A 17 3.49 -1.21 -19.41
N ARG A 18 2.21 -0.86 -19.61
CA ARG A 18 1.61 0.31 -19.00
C ARG A 18 1.35 -0.03 -17.54
N VAL A 19 1.97 0.69 -16.62
CA VAL A 19 1.91 0.39 -15.19
C VAL A 19 1.54 1.64 -14.39
N ALA A 20 0.72 1.49 -13.35
CA ALA A 20 0.44 2.55 -12.42
C ALA A 20 0.61 2.08 -10.96
N PRO A 21 1.18 2.93 -10.09
CA PRO A 21 1.17 2.71 -8.65
C PRO A 21 -0.20 3.06 -8.06
N PHE A 22 -0.54 2.43 -6.94
CA PHE A 22 -1.74 2.77 -6.21
C PHE A 22 -1.53 2.60 -4.70
N LYS A 23 -1.94 3.59 -3.93
CA LYS A 23 -2.00 3.51 -2.48
C LYS A 23 -3.29 4.14 -2.01
N SER A 24 -4.22 3.31 -1.59
CA SER A 24 -5.58 3.72 -1.20
C SER A 24 -5.57 4.86 -0.17
N GLN A 25 -4.75 4.74 0.87
CA GLN A 25 -4.56 5.76 1.89
C GLN A 25 -3.07 5.91 2.20
N ASN A 26 -2.57 7.14 2.21
CA ASN A 26 -1.26 7.48 2.74
C ASN A 26 -1.39 8.38 3.97
N MET A 27 -0.50 8.23 4.94
CA MET A 27 -0.36 9.14 6.07
C MET A 27 1.03 9.78 5.99
N ALA A 28 1.09 11.04 5.58
CA ALA A 28 2.35 11.74 5.39
C ALA A 28 2.16 13.26 5.42
N LEU A 29 3.15 13.97 5.96
CA LEU A 29 3.24 15.43 5.84
C LEU A 29 3.85 15.86 4.50
N ASN A 30 4.72 15.00 3.93
CA ASN A 30 5.36 15.27 2.64
C ASN A 30 4.39 14.94 1.51
N SER A 31 3.96 15.96 0.82
CA SER A 31 3.10 15.90 -0.35
C SER A 31 3.71 16.65 -1.54
N GLY A 32 3.08 16.54 -2.68
CA GLY A 32 3.37 17.33 -3.87
C GLY A 32 2.08 17.58 -4.62
N ILE A 33 2.17 18.40 -5.65
CA ILE A 33 1.03 18.86 -6.43
C ILE A 33 1.11 18.23 -7.83
N THR A 34 0.01 17.69 -8.30
CA THR A 34 -0.16 17.19 -9.66
C THR A 34 -0.31 18.33 -10.66
N ALA A 35 -0.22 18.05 -11.95
CA ALA A 35 -0.31 19.05 -13.01
C ALA A 35 -1.66 19.80 -13.02
N ASP A 36 -2.73 19.13 -12.57
CA ASP A 36 -4.08 19.69 -12.44
C ASP A 36 -4.35 20.38 -11.08
N GLY A 37 -3.29 20.51 -10.23
CA GLY A 37 -3.36 21.22 -8.96
C GLY A 37 -3.84 20.38 -7.77
N GLY A 38 -3.99 19.07 -7.92
CA GLY A 38 -4.34 18.15 -6.85
C GLY A 38 -3.17 17.81 -5.93
N GLU A 39 -3.42 17.62 -4.64
CA GLU A 39 -2.40 17.23 -3.66
C GLU A 39 -2.36 15.71 -3.46
N MET A 40 -1.17 15.10 -3.52
CA MET A 40 -0.97 13.68 -3.24
C MET A 40 0.35 13.41 -2.50
N GLY A 41 0.51 12.21 -1.97
CA GLY A 41 1.71 11.82 -1.25
C GLY A 41 2.96 11.84 -2.13
N ARG A 42 4.07 12.42 -1.65
CA ARG A 42 5.34 12.51 -2.41
C ARG A 42 5.88 11.15 -2.84
N ALA A 43 5.64 10.11 -2.03
CA ALA A 43 6.07 8.75 -2.37
C ALA A 43 5.34 8.21 -3.61
N GLN A 44 4.07 8.53 -3.80
CA GLN A 44 3.28 8.10 -4.96
C GLN A 44 3.64 8.89 -6.21
N ILE A 45 4.01 10.17 -6.07
CA ILE A 45 4.62 10.95 -7.17
C ILE A 45 5.89 10.27 -7.66
N PHE A 46 6.80 9.92 -6.75
CA PHE A 46 8.02 9.19 -7.09
C PHE A 46 7.76 7.84 -7.76
N GLN A 47 6.70 7.15 -7.34
CA GLN A 47 6.28 5.87 -7.96
C GLN A 47 5.73 6.09 -9.37
N ALA A 48 4.96 7.15 -9.60
CA ALA A 48 4.47 7.53 -10.94
C ALA A 48 5.63 7.89 -11.88
N GLU A 49 6.59 8.69 -11.39
CA GLU A 49 7.83 9.01 -12.11
C GLU A 49 8.60 7.73 -12.49
N ALA A 50 8.69 6.76 -11.58
CA ALA A 50 9.32 5.46 -11.83
C ALA A 50 8.57 4.63 -12.89
N ALA A 51 7.25 4.71 -12.92
CA ALA A 51 6.38 4.10 -13.91
C ALA A 51 6.42 4.81 -15.28
N GLY A 52 7.05 5.98 -15.37
CA GLY A 52 7.11 6.77 -16.61
C GLY A 52 5.80 7.47 -16.97
N ILE A 53 4.94 7.74 -15.98
CA ILE A 53 3.64 8.41 -16.16
C ILE A 53 3.53 9.65 -15.30
N GLU A 54 2.66 10.58 -15.70
CA GLU A 54 2.35 11.75 -14.89
C GLU A 54 1.64 11.37 -13.59
N PRO A 55 1.97 12.02 -12.46
CA PRO A 55 1.25 11.84 -11.21
C PRO A 55 -0.23 12.21 -11.33
N ASP A 56 -1.10 11.32 -10.89
CA ASP A 56 -2.55 11.46 -10.86
C ASP A 56 -3.06 11.21 -9.44
N VAL A 57 -3.94 12.05 -8.94
CA VAL A 57 -4.51 11.95 -7.59
C VAL A 57 -5.22 10.60 -7.34
N ARG A 58 -5.68 9.94 -8.40
CA ARG A 58 -6.24 8.58 -8.33
C ARG A 58 -5.25 7.54 -7.81
N MET A 59 -3.94 7.78 -7.95
CA MET A 59 -2.89 6.90 -7.42
C MET A 59 -2.77 6.95 -5.89
N ASN A 60 -3.28 8.03 -5.27
CA ASN A 60 -3.36 8.19 -3.83
C ASN A 60 -4.64 8.95 -3.46
N PRO A 61 -5.82 8.30 -3.55
CA PRO A 61 -7.10 8.99 -3.38
C PRO A 61 -7.31 9.57 -1.99
N VAL A 62 -6.66 9.00 -0.96
CA VAL A 62 -6.75 9.48 0.42
C VAL A 62 -5.36 9.81 0.96
N LEU A 63 -5.14 11.07 1.34
CA LEU A 63 -3.95 11.50 2.05
C LEU A 63 -4.36 12.09 3.41
N LEU A 64 -3.81 11.51 4.47
CA LEU A 64 -3.96 12.02 5.83
C LEU A 64 -2.72 12.81 6.22
N LYS A 65 -2.91 14.05 6.63
CA LYS A 65 -1.84 14.93 7.15
C LYS A 65 -2.05 15.12 8.64
N PRO A 66 -1.31 14.40 9.51
CA PRO A 66 -1.43 14.56 10.95
C PRO A 66 -1.23 16.02 11.38
N THR A 67 -2.16 16.55 12.15
CA THR A 67 -2.09 17.92 12.69
C THR A 67 -1.87 17.90 14.21
N SER A 68 -2.22 16.80 14.88
CA SER A 68 -1.94 16.52 16.28
C SER A 68 -1.99 15.00 16.52
N ASP A 69 -1.78 14.55 17.76
CA ASP A 69 -1.80 13.13 18.13
C ASP A 69 -3.11 12.41 17.76
N CYS A 70 -4.23 13.14 17.74
CA CYS A 70 -5.57 12.57 17.50
C CYS A 70 -6.31 13.18 16.31
N ARG A 71 -5.69 14.07 15.54
CA ARG A 71 -6.36 14.77 14.42
C ARG A 71 -5.51 14.75 13.17
N ALA A 72 -6.18 14.62 12.02
CA ALA A 72 -5.56 14.74 10.72
C ALA A 72 -6.44 15.58 9.78
N GLN A 73 -5.80 16.35 8.92
CA GLN A 73 -6.44 16.92 7.75
C GLN A 73 -6.60 15.81 6.72
N VAL A 74 -7.81 15.62 6.26
CA VAL A 74 -8.15 14.62 5.24
C VAL A 74 -8.17 15.29 3.87
N VAL A 75 -7.33 14.79 2.97
CA VAL A 75 -7.30 15.19 1.56
C VAL A 75 -7.89 14.03 0.75
N LEU A 76 -8.98 14.29 0.04
CA LEU A 76 -9.65 13.31 -0.82
C LEU A 76 -9.53 13.75 -2.28
N MET A 77 -9.04 12.84 -3.13
CA MET A 77 -8.86 13.12 -4.57
C MET A 77 -8.15 14.45 -4.82
N GLY A 78 -7.08 14.68 -4.06
CA GLY A 78 -6.23 15.87 -4.18
C GLY A 78 -6.78 17.17 -3.57
N LYS A 79 -7.96 17.14 -2.95
CA LYS A 79 -8.59 18.34 -2.35
C LYS A 79 -8.80 18.15 -0.86
N VAL A 80 -8.56 19.21 -0.10
CA VAL A 80 -8.87 19.20 1.34
C VAL A 80 -10.37 19.03 1.51
N ALA A 81 -10.76 17.94 2.18
CA ALA A 81 -12.16 17.61 2.43
C ALA A 81 -12.61 18.10 3.81
N ASP A 82 -11.87 17.75 4.87
CA ASP A 82 -12.22 18.10 6.23
C ASP A 82 -11.02 17.94 7.19
N GLN A 83 -11.21 18.37 8.44
CA GLN A 83 -10.37 17.99 9.58
C GLN A 83 -11.15 17.01 10.45
N MET A 84 -10.72 15.77 10.51
CA MET A 84 -11.39 14.73 11.27
C MET A 84 -10.51 14.27 12.44
N ASP A 85 -11.14 13.96 13.56
CA ASP A 85 -10.49 13.16 14.59
C ASP A 85 -10.42 11.68 14.17
N ALA A 86 -9.59 10.90 14.85
CA ALA A 86 -9.33 9.51 14.50
C ALA A 86 -10.59 8.63 14.56
N VAL A 87 -11.53 8.91 15.48
CA VAL A 87 -12.76 8.12 15.65
C VAL A 87 -13.71 8.37 14.48
N THR A 88 -14.00 9.63 14.18
CA THR A 88 -14.87 10.05 13.06
C THR A 88 -14.33 9.51 11.73
N TYR A 89 -13.03 9.64 11.49
CA TYR A 89 -12.41 9.10 10.29
C TYR A 89 -12.54 7.57 10.22
N HIS A 90 -12.36 6.88 11.35
CA HIS A 90 -12.46 5.43 11.41
C HIS A 90 -13.89 4.92 11.10
N GLU A 91 -14.91 5.66 11.49
CA GLU A 91 -16.31 5.37 11.17
C GLU A 91 -16.64 5.62 9.69
N PHE A 92 -15.95 6.55 9.05
CA PHE A 92 -16.13 6.89 7.63
C PHE A 92 -15.50 5.89 6.66
N LYS A 93 -14.51 5.10 7.10
CA LYS A 93 -13.73 4.18 6.26
C LYS A 93 -14.56 3.19 5.41
N PRO A 94 -15.63 2.54 5.90
CA PRO A 94 -16.38 1.60 5.07
C PRO A 94 -17.00 2.23 3.82
N GLN A 95 -17.52 3.47 3.94
CA GLN A 95 -18.06 4.22 2.80
C GLN A 95 -16.95 4.66 1.86
N LEU A 96 -15.80 5.02 2.42
CA LEU A 96 -14.63 5.43 1.68
C LEU A 96 -14.02 4.29 0.86
N LEU A 97 -14.05 3.05 1.36
CA LEU A 97 -13.53 1.88 0.65
C LEU A 97 -14.23 1.66 -0.69
N GLU A 98 -15.56 1.86 -0.74
CA GLU A 98 -16.32 1.74 -1.98
C GLU A 98 -15.89 2.78 -3.02
N GLN A 99 -15.74 4.03 -2.58
CA GLN A 99 -15.27 5.12 -3.45
C GLN A 99 -13.83 4.86 -3.94
N ILE A 100 -12.95 4.40 -3.05
CA ILE A 100 -11.57 4.05 -3.39
C ILE A 100 -11.52 2.92 -4.44
N ALA A 101 -12.38 1.91 -4.31
CA ALA A 101 -12.45 0.82 -5.28
C ALA A 101 -12.88 1.32 -6.68
N GLN A 102 -13.84 2.25 -6.74
CA GLN A 102 -14.24 2.87 -8.01
C GLN A 102 -13.08 3.66 -8.64
N VAL A 103 -12.34 4.42 -7.82
CA VAL A 103 -11.14 5.14 -8.28
C VAL A 103 -10.08 4.17 -8.78
N TYR A 104 -9.83 3.07 -8.05
CA TYR A 104 -8.91 2.02 -8.47
C TYR A 104 -9.28 1.46 -9.85
N HIS A 105 -10.54 1.06 -10.05
CA HIS A 105 -10.99 0.51 -11.33
C HIS A 105 -10.85 1.51 -12.47
N SER A 106 -11.18 2.79 -12.24
CA SER A 106 -11.02 3.83 -13.26
C SER A 106 -9.57 4.00 -13.72
N LEU A 107 -8.59 3.80 -12.84
CA LEU A 107 -7.17 3.84 -13.19
C LEU A 107 -6.70 2.51 -13.79
N ALA A 108 -7.20 1.38 -13.29
CA ALA A 108 -6.85 0.05 -13.75
C ALA A 108 -7.27 -0.20 -15.21
N ASP A 109 -8.36 0.39 -15.66
CA ASP A 109 -8.83 0.31 -17.06
C ASP A 109 -7.86 0.95 -18.06
N GLU A 110 -6.96 1.82 -17.61
CA GLU A 110 -6.02 2.56 -18.45
C GLU A 110 -4.64 1.87 -18.56
N VAL A 111 -4.36 0.86 -17.73
CA VAL A 111 -3.03 0.23 -17.62
C VAL A 111 -3.09 -1.29 -17.69
N ASP A 112 -1.94 -1.92 -17.90
CA ASP A 112 -1.84 -3.38 -17.96
C ASP A 112 -1.56 -3.97 -16.57
N ILE A 113 -0.87 -3.21 -15.69
CA ILE A 113 -0.48 -3.65 -14.35
C ILE A 113 -0.71 -2.53 -13.33
N MET A 114 -1.40 -2.87 -12.25
CA MET A 114 -1.50 -2.03 -11.05
C MET A 114 -0.57 -2.55 -9.96
N VAL A 115 0.26 -1.68 -9.37
CA VAL A 115 1.13 -2.03 -8.24
C VAL A 115 0.64 -1.32 -6.98
N LEU A 116 -0.03 -2.07 -6.10
CA LEU A 116 -0.63 -1.52 -4.88
C LEU A 116 0.36 -1.52 -3.72
N GLU A 117 0.35 -0.45 -2.94
CA GLU A 117 1.11 -0.33 -1.68
C GLU A 117 0.18 -0.33 -0.48
N GLY A 118 0.32 -1.32 0.40
CA GLY A 118 -0.32 -1.31 1.71
C GLY A 118 0.36 -0.35 2.70
N ALA A 119 -0.32 -0.04 3.79
CA ALA A 119 0.17 0.81 4.87
C ALA A 119 0.21 0.05 6.20
N GLY A 120 1.22 0.34 7.06
CA GLY A 120 1.39 -0.36 8.33
C GLY A 120 1.66 -1.85 8.15
N SER A 121 0.94 -2.67 8.90
CA SER A 121 0.99 -4.14 8.85
C SER A 121 -0.41 -4.71 8.58
N PRO A 122 -0.54 -5.79 7.80
CA PRO A 122 -1.82 -6.48 7.64
C PRO A 122 -2.25 -7.25 8.91
N ALA A 123 -1.34 -7.39 9.88
CA ALA A 123 -1.60 -8.05 11.15
C ALA A 123 -2.14 -7.13 12.26
N GLU A 124 -2.57 -5.92 11.92
CA GLU A 124 -3.28 -5.00 12.83
C GLU A 124 -4.73 -5.51 13.03
N ILE A 125 -4.87 -6.65 13.72
CA ILE A 125 -6.15 -7.38 13.86
C ILE A 125 -7.24 -6.58 14.57
N ASN A 126 -6.85 -5.62 15.42
CA ASN A 126 -7.74 -4.67 16.08
C ASN A 126 -8.35 -3.63 15.14
N LEU A 127 -7.84 -3.50 13.91
CA LEU A 127 -8.31 -2.56 12.89
C LEU A 127 -8.88 -3.26 11.64
N ARG A 128 -8.95 -4.59 11.65
CA ARG A 128 -9.33 -5.41 10.49
C ARG A 128 -10.67 -5.01 9.86
N ASP A 129 -11.70 -4.86 10.68
CA ASP A 129 -13.07 -4.60 10.20
C ASP A 129 -13.21 -3.29 9.41
N ARG A 130 -12.17 -2.45 9.47
CA ARG A 130 -12.13 -1.14 8.82
C ARG A 130 -10.82 -0.93 8.06
N ASP A 131 -10.22 -2.04 7.60
CA ASP A 131 -9.02 -1.99 6.78
C ASP A 131 -9.38 -1.57 5.35
N ILE A 132 -8.83 -0.44 4.92
CA ILE A 132 -8.99 0.09 3.56
C ILE A 132 -7.65 0.14 2.80
N VAL A 133 -6.58 -0.45 3.37
CA VAL A 133 -5.21 -0.26 2.86
C VAL A 133 -4.43 -1.54 2.62
N ASN A 134 -4.74 -2.61 3.34
CA ASN A 134 -4.05 -3.90 3.26
C ASN A 134 -4.98 -4.99 2.73
N MET A 135 -5.35 -5.96 3.56
CA MET A 135 -6.15 -7.10 3.12
C MET A 135 -7.57 -6.71 2.71
N GLY A 136 -8.20 -5.72 3.40
CA GLY A 136 -9.52 -5.22 3.02
C GLY A 136 -9.53 -4.57 1.63
N MET A 137 -8.47 -3.83 1.26
CA MET A 137 -8.33 -3.30 -0.09
C MET A 137 -8.04 -4.41 -1.10
N ALA A 138 -7.14 -5.35 -0.76
CA ALA A 138 -6.79 -6.47 -1.65
C ALA A 138 -8.00 -7.37 -1.97
N GLU A 139 -8.85 -7.62 -0.98
CA GLU A 139 -10.11 -8.35 -1.15
C GLU A 139 -11.09 -7.57 -2.02
N LYS A 140 -11.26 -6.26 -1.75
CA LYS A 140 -12.22 -5.40 -2.44
C LYS A 140 -11.98 -5.33 -3.95
N VAL A 141 -10.71 -5.36 -4.38
CA VAL A 141 -10.34 -5.28 -5.81
C VAL A 141 -9.78 -6.60 -6.35
N ASP A 142 -9.91 -7.68 -5.58
CA ASP A 142 -9.55 -9.06 -5.93
C ASP A 142 -8.12 -9.24 -6.48
N VAL A 143 -7.13 -8.77 -5.74
CA VAL A 143 -5.72 -8.87 -6.14
C VAL A 143 -4.91 -9.80 -5.25
N PRO A 144 -3.87 -10.46 -5.80
CA PRO A 144 -2.90 -11.21 -5.00
C PRO A 144 -2.03 -10.28 -4.15
N VAL A 145 -1.50 -10.83 -3.07
CA VAL A 145 -0.67 -10.10 -2.11
C VAL A 145 0.74 -10.67 -2.06
N ILE A 146 1.73 -9.79 -2.02
CA ILE A 146 3.12 -10.12 -1.70
C ILE A 146 3.44 -9.48 -0.35
N LEU A 147 3.72 -10.32 0.65
CA LEU A 147 4.11 -9.85 1.97
C LEU A 147 5.58 -9.38 1.94
N VAL A 148 5.84 -8.17 2.43
CA VAL A 148 7.20 -7.61 2.51
C VAL A 148 7.64 -7.54 3.96
N ALA A 149 8.71 -8.24 4.29
CA ALA A 149 9.32 -8.27 5.62
C ALA A 149 10.71 -7.61 5.61
N ASP A 150 11.05 -6.93 6.71
CA ASP A 150 12.31 -6.19 6.88
C ASP A 150 13.25 -6.98 7.80
N ILE A 151 14.35 -7.51 7.24
CA ILE A 151 15.31 -8.32 8.00
C ILE A 151 16.19 -7.49 8.94
N ASP A 152 16.38 -6.20 8.66
CA ASP A 152 17.25 -5.32 9.47
C ASP A 152 16.76 -5.18 10.93
N ARG A 153 15.47 -5.37 11.17
CA ARG A 153 14.88 -5.24 12.51
C ARG A 153 15.07 -6.46 13.40
N GLY A 154 15.58 -7.56 12.86
CA GLY A 154 15.65 -8.86 13.53
C GLY A 154 14.28 -9.57 13.62
N GLY A 155 14.29 -10.86 13.90
CA GLY A 155 13.08 -11.67 14.06
C GLY A 155 12.21 -11.78 12.79
N VAL A 156 12.77 -11.66 11.59
CA VAL A 156 12.03 -11.62 10.33
C VAL A 156 11.15 -12.87 10.13
N PHE A 157 11.64 -14.06 10.48
CA PHE A 157 10.88 -15.31 10.36
C PHE A 157 9.67 -15.32 11.29
N ALA A 158 9.84 -14.91 12.55
CA ALA A 158 8.74 -14.78 13.50
C ALA A 158 7.72 -13.76 13.03
N SER A 159 8.17 -12.63 12.47
CA SER A 159 7.30 -11.59 11.91
C SER A 159 6.48 -12.11 10.73
N ILE A 160 7.10 -12.87 9.80
CA ILE A 160 6.39 -13.47 8.66
C ILE A 160 5.37 -14.50 9.16
N TYR A 161 5.82 -15.46 9.96
CA TYR A 161 4.96 -16.52 10.50
C TYR A 161 3.78 -15.93 11.30
N GLY A 162 4.06 -15.03 12.23
CA GLY A 162 3.03 -14.40 13.05
C GLY A 162 2.03 -13.59 12.23
N THR A 163 2.51 -12.87 11.21
CA THR A 163 1.62 -12.15 10.30
C THR A 163 0.67 -13.11 9.58
N LEU A 164 1.22 -14.17 8.97
CA LEU A 164 0.40 -15.16 8.24
C LEU A 164 -0.55 -15.93 9.17
N ALA A 165 -0.12 -16.21 10.40
CA ALA A 165 -0.95 -16.91 11.39
C ALA A 165 -2.15 -16.07 11.90
N LEU A 166 -2.00 -14.74 11.88
CA LEU A 166 -3.05 -13.81 12.31
C LEU A 166 -4.03 -13.44 11.18
N LEU A 167 -3.70 -13.75 9.93
CA LEU A 167 -4.61 -13.54 8.80
C LEU A 167 -5.71 -14.60 8.80
N GLU A 168 -6.92 -14.19 8.41
CA GLU A 168 -8.01 -15.13 8.15
C GLU A 168 -7.67 -16.05 6.97
N PRO A 169 -8.30 -17.22 6.85
CA PRO A 169 -7.98 -18.19 5.78
C PRO A 169 -8.03 -17.59 4.37
N ASP A 170 -9.04 -16.77 4.09
CA ASP A 170 -9.23 -16.16 2.77
C ASP A 170 -8.19 -15.06 2.50
N GLU A 171 -7.87 -14.26 3.52
CA GLU A 171 -6.78 -13.27 3.46
C GLU A 171 -5.43 -13.95 3.21
N ARG A 172 -5.14 -15.01 3.95
CA ARG A 172 -3.90 -15.79 3.80
C ARG A 172 -3.80 -16.43 2.42
N ALA A 173 -4.93 -16.93 1.88
CA ALA A 173 -4.97 -17.50 0.54
C ALA A 173 -4.62 -16.49 -0.56
N ARG A 174 -4.79 -15.18 -0.33
CA ARG A 174 -4.35 -14.12 -1.24
C ARG A 174 -2.84 -13.91 -1.24
N VAL A 175 -2.13 -14.28 -0.17
CA VAL A 175 -0.67 -14.14 -0.09
C VAL A 175 -0.01 -15.19 -0.98
N LYS A 176 0.61 -14.74 -2.08
CA LYS A 176 1.25 -15.60 -3.09
C LYS A 176 2.77 -15.67 -2.95
N GLY A 177 3.34 -14.83 -2.09
CA GLY A 177 4.78 -14.85 -1.86
C GLY A 177 5.20 -13.87 -0.78
N VAL A 178 6.48 -13.99 -0.40
CA VAL A 178 7.12 -13.15 0.61
C VAL A 178 8.42 -12.56 0.06
N ILE A 179 8.63 -11.26 0.26
CA ILE A 179 9.92 -10.61 -0.01
C ILE A 179 10.59 -10.31 1.33
N ILE A 180 11.76 -10.90 1.56
CA ILE A 180 12.63 -10.51 2.68
C ILE A 180 13.54 -9.40 2.19
N ASN A 181 13.18 -8.18 2.56
CA ASN A 181 13.87 -6.97 2.10
C ASN A 181 15.10 -6.64 2.97
N LYS A 182 16.05 -5.94 2.36
CA LYS A 182 17.30 -5.46 2.96
C LYS A 182 18.25 -6.59 3.39
N PHE A 183 18.08 -7.79 2.86
CA PHE A 183 19.03 -8.87 3.14
C PHE A 183 20.43 -8.48 2.69
N ARG A 184 21.41 -8.79 3.55
CA ARG A 184 22.85 -8.60 3.31
C ARG A 184 23.58 -9.86 3.77
N GLY A 185 24.46 -10.38 2.95
CA GLY A 185 25.27 -11.55 3.28
C GLY A 185 24.99 -12.74 2.37
N ASP A 186 25.42 -13.93 2.83
CA ASP A 186 25.27 -15.16 2.08
C ASP A 186 23.85 -15.74 2.23
N VAL A 187 23.14 -15.83 1.11
CA VAL A 187 21.79 -16.39 1.05
C VAL A 187 21.71 -17.85 1.52
N ASN A 188 22.82 -18.59 1.46
CA ASN A 188 22.85 -19.97 1.93
C ASN A 188 22.63 -20.08 3.45
N ILE A 189 23.00 -19.05 4.22
CA ILE A 189 22.72 -18.98 5.66
C ILE A 189 21.22 -18.77 5.92
N LEU A 190 20.51 -18.12 5.00
CA LEU A 190 19.09 -17.86 5.12
C LEU A 190 18.20 -19.07 4.74
N LYS A 191 18.66 -19.90 3.80
CA LYS A 191 17.88 -21.02 3.25
C LYS A 191 17.26 -21.97 4.28
N PRO A 192 17.94 -22.40 5.35
CA PRO A 192 17.32 -23.29 6.35
C PRO A 192 16.11 -22.65 7.03
N GLY A 193 16.15 -21.32 7.27
CA GLY A 193 15.04 -20.60 7.83
C GLY A 193 13.88 -20.42 6.85
N LEU A 194 14.16 -20.29 5.55
CA LEU A 194 13.12 -20.25 4.51
C LEU A 194 12.36 -21.56 4.45
N ALA A 195 13.09 -22.71 4.42
CA ALA A 195 12.49 -24.04 4.39
C ALA A 195 11.60 -24.37 5.62
N MET A 196 11.76 -23.63 6.72
CA MET A 196 10.89 -23.77 7.89
C MET A 196 9.58 -22.97 7.78
N LEU A 197 9.50 -22.03 6.83
CA LEU A 197 8.31 -21.18 6.60
C LEU A 197 7.42 -21.71 5.46
N GLU A 198 7.98 -22.53 4.57
CA GLU A 198 7.27 -23.21 3.48
C GLU A 198 6.47 -24.41 4.01
#